data_afc6789f2280378f5c2917fe6a903c2b
#
_entry.id   afc6789f2280378f5c2917fe6a903c2b
#
_cell.length_a   1.000
_cell.length_b   1.000
_cell.length_c   1.000
_cell.angle_alpha   90.00
_cell.angle_beta   90.00
_cell.angle_gamma   90.00
#
_symmetry.space_group_name_H-M   'P 1'
#
loop_
_entity.id
_entity.type
_entity.pdbx_description
1 polymer ?
#
loop_
_entity_poly.entity_id
_entity_poly.type
_entity_poly.pdbx_seq_one_letter_code
_entity_poly.pdbx_strand_id
1 'polypeptide(L)'
;MEALAVVAVIAVAVLAHATFSGAALAPATTTTAGSNKAPVIYIFGDSMSDVGNNNYLLLSIAKCNYPWYGIDSNSGFPTGRFTNGRTIGDIMAAKFGVPPPPPFLSLYMTDDAVLSGVNFASGGAGILNETGLYFVQYLSFDNQISSFEQIMNAMMAKVGKKAAEETVNGAIFQIGLGSNDYVNNFLRPFMADGIFYTHDEFISLLMDTMEQQLTRLYDLGARHIWFSGLAPLGCIPSQRVLSDTGKDCLEEVNEYAVAFNAAATELVEGLNAKLPGARMVLADTYSIVMDLIDNPQKHGFKTSHTSCCDVDTTVGGLCLPTAQLCADRKDYVFWDAYHTSDAANQIIADRLFDDMVDSGAVVPGNGTTPSRVAGAPKPATRRVPRVVTSPKPTHAVPPRVVTAPNPAHAVPPHVVTVPKPAHAAPRVVTAPKPKQAVPRAVTAPKPMQAVPHAVTATKPTHATPRKP
;
A
#
# COMPACT_ATOMS: atom_id res chain seq x y z
N MET A 1 -41.04 -77.35 14.78
CA MET A 1 -41.57 -76.09 14.29
C MET A 1 -40.54 -74.96 14.42
N GLU A 2 -39.34 -75.27 14.91
CA GLU A 2 -38.29 -74.19 15.08
C GLU A 2 -37.31 -74.10 13.92
N ALA A 3 -37.26 -75.02 13.01
CA ALA A 3 -36.33 -75.04 11.89
C ALA A 3 -36.80 -74.17 10.65
N LEU A 4 -38.10 -73.85 10.57
CA LEU A 4 -38.64 -73.04 9.47
C LEU A 4 -38.58 -71.55 9.75
N ALA A 5 -38.44 -71.11 10.98
CA ALA A 5 -38.34 -69.70 11.33
C ALA A 5 -36.97 -69.09 11.05
N VAL A 6 -35.89 -69.86 11.07
CA VAL A 6 -34.52 -69.43 10.88
C VAL A 6 -34.21 -69.24 9.40
N VAL A 7 -34.83 -70.03 8.51
CA VAL A 7 -34.59 -69.86 7.04
C VAL A 7 -35.31 -68.63 6.46
N ALA A 8 -36.45 -68.22 7.05
CA ALA A 8 -37.16 -67.00 6.60
C ALA A 8 -36.47 -65.72 6.98
N VAL A 9 -35.71 -65.67 8.08
CA VAL A 9 -34.96 -64.46 8.52
C VAL A 9 -33.70 -64.27 7.71
N ILE A 10 -33.05 -65.36 7.26
CA ILE A 10 -31.83 -65.24 6.41
C ILE A 10 -32.18 -64.84 4.96
N ALA A 11 -33.33 -65.26 4.44
CA ALA A 11 -33.78 -64.92 3.09
C ALA A 11 -34.17 -63.41 2.98
N VAL A 12 -34.68 -62.78 4.03
CA VAL A 12 -35.02 -61.37 4.07
C VAL A 12 -33.75 -60.50 4.22
N ALA A 13 -32.71 -61.01 4.90
CA ALA A 13 -31.44 -60.26 5.04
C ALA A 13 -30.58 -60.24 3.77
N VAL A 14 -30.70 -61.21 2.87
CA VAL A 14 -29.93 -61.26 1.60
C VAL A 14 -30.58 -60.44 0.49
N LEU A 15 -31.89 -60.20 0.53
CA LEU A 15 -32.59 -59.35 -0.45
C LEU A 15 -32.50 -57.85 -0.15
N ALA A 16 -32.04 -57.44 1.04
CA ALA A 16 -31.89 -56.03 1.42
C ALA A 16 -30.52 -55.42 1.05
N HIS A 17 -29.58 -56.20 0.50
CA HIS A 17 -28.23 -55.72 0.17
C HIS A 17 -27.94 -55.48 -1.32
N ALA A 18 -28.93 -55.61 -2.18
CA ALA A 18 -28.71 -55.54 -3.64
C ALA A 18 -29.20 -54.29 -4.33
N THR A 19 -29.61 -53.21 -3.63
CA THR A 19 -30.08 -51.99 -4.30
C THR A 19 -29.68 -50.70 -3.56
N PHE A 20 -28.38 -50.54 -3.27
CA PHE A 20 -27.83 -49.21 -3.02
C PHE A 20 -26.54 -49.03 -3.81
N SER A 21 -26.70 -48.98 -5.14
CA SER A 21 -25.73 -48.28 -6.00
C SER A 21 -26.00 -46.81 -5.84
N GLY A 22 -25.45 -46.23 -4.77
CA GLY A 22 -25.46 -44.78 -4.54
C GLY A 22 -24.66 -44.11 -5.63
N ALA A 23 -25.32 -43.44 -6.56
CA ALA A 23 -24.72 -42.41 -7.33
C ALA A 23 -24.18 -41.40 -6.32
N ALA A 24 -22.84 -41.28 -6.22
CA ALA A 24 -22.21 -40.19 -5.51
C ALA A 24 -22.69 -38.90 -6.19
N LEU A 25 -23.57 -38.16 -5.52
CA LEU A 25 -23.82 -36.75 -5.88
C LEU A 25 -22.48 -36.06 -5.77
N ALA A 26 -21.91 -35.71 -6.92
CA ALA A 26 -20.84 -34.74 -7.00
C ALA A 26 -21.30 -33.51 -6.20
N PRO A 27 -20.40 -32.89 -5.39
CA PRO A 27 -20.76 -31.66 -4.72
C PRO A 27 -21.18 -30.67 -5.81
N ALA A 28 -22.42 -30.16 -5.69
CA ALA A 28 -22.89 -29.08 -6.52
C ALA A 28 -21.91 -27.93 -6.33
N THR A 29 -21.07 -27.70 -7.32
CA THR A 29 -20.38 -26.43 -7.51
C THR A 29 -21.50 -25.41 -7.64
N THR A 30 -21.84 -24.76 -6.53
CA THR A 30 -22.57 -23.50 -6.57
C THR A 30 -21.66 -22.50 -7.29
N THR A 31 -21.77 -22.46 -8.60
CA THR A 31 -21.41 -21.28 -9.37
C THR A 31 -22.32 -20.19 -8.82
N THR A 32 -21.82 -19.41 -7.86
CA THR A 32 -22.39 -18.12 -7.53
C THR A 32 -22.42 -17.35 -8.83
N ALA A 33 -23.64 -17.17 -9.36
CA ALA A 33 -23.87 -16.26 -10.46
C ALA A 33 -23.26 -14.91 -10.05
N GLY A 34 -22.19 -14.51 -10.74
CA GLY A 34 -21.47 -13.30 -10.44
C GLY A 34 -22.46 -12.14 -10.45
N SER A 35 -22.55 -11.45 -9.33
CA SER A 35 -23.27 -10.19 -9.25
C SER A 35 -22.70 -9.27 -10.33
N ASN A 36 -23.55 -8.76 -11.24
CA ASN A 36 -23.20 -7.77 -12.27
C ASN A 36 -22.81 -6.39 -11.68
N LYS A 37 -22.61 -6.31 -10.35
CA LYS A 37 -22.23 -5.09 -9.65
C LYS A 37 -20.71 -4.94 -9.72
N ALA A 38 -20.25 -3.77 -10.15
CA ALA A 38 -18.84 -3.42 -10.12
C ALA A 38 -18.27 -3.57 -8.68
N PRO A 39 -17.03 -4.07 -8.54
CA PRO A 39 -16.45 -4.31 -7.23
C PRO A 39 -16.22 -3.00 -6.47
N VAL A 40 -16.34 -3.04 -5.15
CA VAL A 40 -15.86 -1.98 -4.26
C VAL A 40 -14.36 -2.23 -4.02
N ILE A 41 -13.56 -1.17 -4.06
CA ILE A 41 -12.11 -1.27 -3.89
C ILE A 41 -11.67 -0.41 -2.71
N TYR A 42 -10.98 -1.03 -1.76
CA TYR A 42 -10.30 -0.35 -0.65
C TYR A 42 -8.79 -0.42 -0.87
N ILE A 43 -8.12 0.74 -0.80
CA ILE A 43 -6.67 0.84 -1.04
C ILE A 43 -5.98 1.29 0.23
N PHE A 44 -4.98 0.52 0.64
CA PHE A 44 -4.08 0.80 1.75
C PHE A 44 -2.65 0.86 1.21
N GLY A 45 -1.82 1.68 1.80
CA GLY A 45 -0.46 1.75 1.31
C GLY A 45 0.31 2.99 1.76
N ASP A 46 1.37 3.20 1.04
CA ASP A 46 2.30 4.31 1.21
C ASP A 46 2.16 5.36 0.06
N SER A 47 3.26 6.03 -0.25
CA SER A 47 3.31 7.06 -1.31
C SER A 47 3.00 6.50 -2.71
N MET A 48 3.25 5.21 -2.98
CA MET A 48 2.91 4.59 -4.28
C MET A 48 1.40 4.55 -4.52
N SER A 49 0.61 4.62 -3.46
CA SER A 49 -0.86 4.49 -3.49
C SER A 49 -1.59 5.73 -2.96
N ASP A 50 -0.92 6.69 -2.30
CA ASP A 50 -1.55 7.90 -1.76
C ASP A 50 -2.12 8.76 -2.90
N VAL A 51 -3.42 9.07 -2.80
CA VAL A 51 -4.15 9.92 -3.76
C VAL A 51 -4.45 11.31 -3.21
N GLY A 52 -3.80 11.68 -2.10
CA GLY A 52 -3.87 13.00 -1.48
C GLY A 52 -4.29 13.02 -0.02
N ASN A 53 -4.26 11.90 0.70
CA ASN A 53 -4.49 11.88 2.15
C ASN A 53 -3.51 12.81 2.88
N ASN A 54 -2.24 12.77 2.52
CA ASN A 54 -1.22 13.61 3.17
C ASN A 54 -1.45 15.12 2.96
N ASN A 55 -2.26 15.54 1.98
CA ASN A 55 -2.63 16.95 1.82
C ASN A 55 -3.40 17.50 3.03
N TYR A 56 -4.19 16.63 3.68
CA TYR A 56 -5.03 16.96 4.85
C TYR A 56 -4.26 16.87 6.18
N LEU A 57 -3.06 16.32 6.18
CA LEU A 57 -2.19 16.20 7.36
C LEU A 57 -1.33 17.47 7.47
N LEU A 58 -1.70 18.37 8.38
CA LEU A 58 -1.09 19.71 8.46
C LEU A 58 0.43 19.69 8.59
N LEU A 59 0.95 18.78 9.42
CA LEU A 59 2.37 18.70 9.75
C LEU A 59 3.16 17.72 8.86
N SER A 60 2.51 17.00 7.96
CA SER A 60 3.21 16.08 7.06
C SER A 60 4.16 16.82 6.14
N ILE A 61 5.41 16.35 6.07
CA ILE A 61 6.38 16.81 5.07
C ILE A 61 6.46 15.86 3.86
N ALA A 62 5.80 14.69 3.92
CA ALA A 62 5.64 13.80 2.79
C ALA A 62 4.40 14.20 1.97
N LYS A 63 4.52 15.25 1.15
CA LYS A 63 3.45 15.78 0.31
C LYS A 63 3.89 15.96 -1.12
N CYS A 64 2.98 15.71 -2.06
CA CYS A 64 3.16 15.92 -3.50
C CYS A 64 2.00 16.74 -4.09
N ASN A 65 1.64 17.85 -3.41
CA ASN A 65 0.58 18.76 -3.81
C ASN A 65 1.14 20.08 -4.42
N TYR A 66 2.27 19.97 -5.11
CA TYR A 66 2.97 21.07 -5.78
C TYR A 66 3.45 20.62 -7.17
N PRO A 67 3.78 21.57 -8.09
CA PRO A 67 4.34 21.21 -9.39
C PRO A 67 5.58 20.32 -9.20
N TRP A 68 5.78 19.38 -9.97
CA TRP A 68 5.42 18.80 -11.22
C TRP A 68 4.60 17.49 -11.08
N TYR A 69 4.24 17.14 -9.85
CA TYR A 69 3.37 16.00 -9.62
C TYR A 69 2.03 16.21 -10.33
N GLY A 70 1.50 15.16 -10.91
CA GLY A 70 0.22 15.19 -11.61
C GLY A 70 0.22 15.97 -12.96
N ILE A 71 1.37 16.39 -13.47
CA ILE A 71 1.48 17.16 -14.73
C ILE A 71 0.87 16.43 -15.94
N ASP A 72 0.86 15.11 -15.93
CA ASP A 72 0.28 14.25 -16.98
C ASP A 72 -1.09 13.69 -16.59
N SER A 73 -1.65 14.08 -15.45
CA SER A 73 -3.02 13.76 -15.09
C SER A 73 -4.03 14.52 -15.96
N ASN A 74 -5.27 14.06 -16.03
CA ASN A 74 -6.31 14.73 -16.80
C ASN A 74 -6.54 16.20 -16.38
N SER A 75 -6.27 16.53 -15.13
CA SER A 75 -6.38 17.90 -14.61
C SER A 75 -5.14 18.75 -14.87
N GLY A 76 -3.97 18.13 -15.07
CA GLY A 76 -2.67 18.79 -15.15
C GLY A 76 -2.21 19.44 -13.84
N PHE A 77 -2.91 19.17 -12.72
CA PHE A 77 -2.61 19.74 -11.40
C PHE A 77 -2.22 18.67 -10.39
N PRO A 78 -1.35 19.02 -9.42
CA PRO A 78 -0.94 18.11 -8.36
C PRO A 78 -2.11 17.80 -7.42
N THR A 79 -2.36 16.52 -7.21
CA THR A 79 -3.45 16.03 -6.36
C THR A 79 -2.96 15.46 -5.04
N GLY A 80 -1.65 15.30 -4.88
CA GLY A 80 -1.01 14.61 -3.76
C GLY A 80 -0.54 13.19 -4.13
N ARG A 81 -0.73 12.75 -5.39
CA ARG A 81 -0.14 11.52 -5.92
C ARG A 81 1.35 11.71 -6.15
N PHE A 82 2.16 10.74 -5.73
CA PHE A 82 3.62 10.78 -5.84
C PHE A 82 4.10 10.32 -7.22
N THR A 83 3.49 10.82 -8.27
CA THR A 83 3.82 10.49 -9.68
C THR A 83 3.43 11.66 -10.58
N ASN A 84 3.90 11.66 -11.82
CA ASN A 84 3.49 12.66 -12.82
C ASN A 84 2.02 12.49 -13.29
N GLY A 85 1.34 11.38 -12.93
CA GLY A 85 -0.03 11.15 -13.37
C GLY A 85 -0.80 10.26 -12.40
N ARG A 86 -1.15 9.04 -12.85
CA ARG A 86 -1.97 8.06 -12.12
C ARG A 86 -1.12 7.14 -11.24
N THR A 87 -1.66 6.74 -10.10
CA THR A 87 -1.13 5.63 -9.31
C THR A 87 -1.53 4.29 -9.95
N ILE A 88 -0.87 3.21 -9.53
CA ILE A 88 -1.27 1.84 -9.89
C ILE A 88 -2.73 1.59 -9.48
N GLY A 89 -3.15 2.04 -8.29
CA GLY A 89 -4.52 1.90 -7.81
C GLY A 89 -5.56 2.63 -8.65
N ASP A 90 -5.25 3.82 -9.19
CA ASP A 90 -6.13 4.53 -10.12
C ASP A 90 -6.37 3.73 -11.40
N ILE A 91 -5.30 3.13 -11.94
CA ILE A 91 -5.36 2.36 -13.18
C ILE A 91 -6.10 1.05 -12.96
N MET A 92 -5.86 0.39 -11.84
CA MET A 92 -6.58 -0.82 -11.45
C MET A 92 -8.08 -0.56 -11.30
N ALA A 93 -8.47 0.53 -10.63
CA ALA A 93 -9.87 0.94 -10.51
C ALA A 93 -10.52 1.13 -11.90
N ALA A 94 -9.83 1.79 -12.83
CA ALA A 94 -10.32 1.98 -14.19
C ALA A 94 -10.48 0.63 -14.93
N LYS A 95 -9.58 -0.33 -14.75
CA LYS A 95 -9.68 -1.69 -15.32
C LYS A 95 -10.89 -2.46 -14.76
N PHE A 96 -11.27 -2.24 -13.52
CA PHE A 96 -12.49 -2.77 -12.93
C PHE A 96 -13.75 -1.99 -13.32
N GLY A 97 -13.63 -0.91 -14.10
CA GLY A 97 -14.74 -0.07 -14.54
C GLY A 97 -15.33 0.78 -13.41
N VAL A 98 -14.56 1.08 -12.38
CA VAL A 98 -14.97 1.94 -11.27
C VAL A 98 -14.12 3.21 -11.20
N PRO A 99 -14.66 4.32 -10.68
CA PRO A 99 -13.86 5.51 -10.45
C PRO A 99 -12.77 5.23 -9.39
N PRO A 100 -11.61 5.91 -9.48
CA PRO A 100 -10.58 5.82 -8.46
C PRO A 100 -11.12 6.14 -7.08
N PRO A 101 -10.85 5.30 -6.04
CA PRO A 101 -11.32 5.56 -4.68
C PRO A 101 -10.76 6.88 -4.15
N PRO A 102 -11.62 7.76 -3.59
CA PRO A 102 -11.19 9.05 -3.04
C PRO A 102 -10.33 8.88 -1.77
N PRO A 103 -9.48 9.86 -1.43
CA PRO A 103 -8.71 9.82 -0.19
C PRO A 103 -9.64 9.91 1.02
N PHE A 104 -9.43 9.05 2.01
CA PHE A 104 -10.24 8.96 3.23
C PHE A 104 -10.44 10.31 3.92
N LEU A 105 -9.36 11.08 4.06
CA LEU A 105 -9.40 12.37 4.77
C LEU A 105 -10.17 13.46 4.02
N SER A 106 -10.59 13.23 2.78
CA SER A 106 -11.46 14.14 2.03
C SER A 106 -12.95 13.90 2.27
N LEU A 107 -13.32 12.79 2.92
CA LEU A 107 -14.70 12.34 3.06
C LEU A 107 -15.33 12.79 4.38
N TYR A 108 -16.61 13.11 4.32
CA TYR A 108 -17.45 13.12 5.50
C TYR A 108 -18.12 11.74 5.66
N MET A 109 -18.26 11.26 6.90
CA MET A 109 -18.88 9.95 7.16
C MET A 109 -20.35 9.87 6.74
N THR A 110 -20.97 11.03 6.45
CA THR A 110 -22.32 11.16 5.89
C THR A 110 -22.38 11.05 4.37
N ASP A 111 -21.24 11.07 3.67
CA ASP A 111 -21.19 11.03 2.21
C ASP A 111 -21.57 9.64 1.67
N ASP A 112 -22.21 9.58 0.50
CA ASP A 112 -22.49 8.31 -0.17
C ASP A 112 -21.23 7.67 -0.76
N ALA A 113 -20.18 8.44 -0.93
CA ALA A 113 -18.86 7.96 -1.38
C ALA A 113 -18.29 6.86 -0.47
N VAL A 114 -18.64 6.83 0.84
CA VAL A 114 -18.22 5.74 1.76
C VAL A 114 -18.68 4.35 1.30
N LEU A 115 -19.71 4.27 0.43
CA LEU A 115 -20.23 3.02 -0.12
C LEU A 115 -19.53 2.55 -1.39
N SER A 116 -18.66 3.37 -1.98
CA SER A 116 -18.08 3.16 -3.31
C SER A 116 -16.61 2.76 -3.32
N GLY A 117 -16.01 2.62 -2.14
CA GLY A 117 -14.58 2.36 -1.98
C GLY A 117 -13.81 3.60 -1.54
N VAL A 118 -12.71 3.40 -0.83
CA VAL A 118 -11.91 4.48 -0.21
C VAL A 118 -10.43 4.15 -0.29
N ASN A 119 -9.61 5.17 -0.48
CA ASN A 119 -8.16 5.08 -0.42
C ASN A 119 -7.66 5.63 0.92
N PHE A 120 -6.99 4.79 1.71
CA PHE A 120 -6.43 5.11 3.02
C PHE A 120 -4.92 5.36 2.99
N ALA A 121 -4.27 5.11 1.85
CA ALA A 121 -2.83 5.17 1.71
C ALA A 121 -2.27 6.54 2.11
N SER A 122 -1.06 6.54 2.66
CA SER A 122 -0.41 7.74 3.19
C SER A 122 1.09 7.71 2.91
N GLY A 123 1.59 8.73 2.24
CA GLY A 123 3.01 8.86 1.96
C GLY A 123 3.87 8.74 3.21
N GLY A 124 4.89 7.87 3.16
CA GLY A 124 5.79 7.59 4.27
C GLY A 124 5.35 6.45 5.20
N ALA A 125 4.15 5.90 5.03
CA ALA A 125 3.67 4.78 5.85
C ALA A 125 4.46 3.49 5.58
N GLY A 126 4.63 2.68 6.63
CA GLY A 126 5.16 1.33 6.58
C GLY A 126 4.23 0.33 7.27
N ILE A 127 4.70 -0.91 7.37
CA ILE A 127 4.08 -1.97 8.17
C ILE A 127 4.19 -1.60 9.65
N LEU A 128 5.39 -1.16 10.08
CA LEU A 128 5.63 -0.72 11.45
C LEU A 128 5.10 0.69 11.67
N ASN A 129 4.58 0.94 12.88
CA ASN A 129 4.02 2.25 13.24
C ASN A 129 5.09 3.34 13.36
N GLU A 130 6.33 3.00 13.67
CA GLU A 130 7.48 3.88 13.76
C GLU A 130 8.10 4.23 12.40
N THR A 131 7.83 3.43 11.37
CA THR A 131 8.27 3.75 10.01
C THR A 131 7.66 5.06 9.54
N GLY A 132 8.50 5.99 9.10
CA GLY A 132 8.06 7.30 8.61
C GLY A 132 7.91 8.39 9.68
N LEU A 133 8.27 8.14 10.94
CA LEU A 133 8.20 9.14 12.04
C LEU A 133 8.87 10.47 11.69
N TYR A 134 9.93 10.47 10.92
CA TYR A 134 10.61 11.71 10.51
C TYR A 134 9.84 12.54 9.47
N PHE A 135 8.79 11.99 8.86
CA PHE A 135 7.84 12.77 8.06
C PHE A 135 6.85 13.55 8.92
N VAL A 136 6.96 13.47 10.24
CA VAL A 136 6.23 14.18 11.30
C VAL A 136 4.78 13.72 11.42
N GLN A 137 4.02 13.67 10.32
CA GLN A 137 2.63 13.24 10.33
C GLN A 137 2.33 12.38 9.09
N TYR A 138 1.75 11.22 9.30
CA TYR A 138 1.32 10.25 8.30
C TYR A 138 0.26 9.32 8.92
N LEU A 139 -0.41 8.52 8.11
CA LEU A 139 -1.30 7.46 8.58
C LEU A 139 -0.54 6.12 8.49
N SER A 140 -0.07 5.60 9.63
CA SER A 140 0.51 4.25 9.70
C SER A 140 -0.51 3.20 9.23
N PHE A 141 -0.08 1.98 8.92
CA PHE A 141 -1.02 0.94 8.48
C PHE A 141 -2.11 0.67 9.53
N ASP A 142 -1.78 0.68 10.82
CA ASP A 142 -2.79 0.56 11.88
C ASP A 142 -3.78 1.73 11.91
N ASN A 143 -3.33 2.96 11.61
CA ASN A 143 -4.22 4.10 11.47
C ASN A 143 -5.13 3.97 10.25
N GLN A 144 -4.61 3.44 9.12
CA GLN A 144 -5.40 3.19 7.92
C GLN A 144 -6.47 2.13 8.19
N ILE A 145 -6.16 1.04 8.90
CA ILE A 145 -7.13 0.02 9.31
C ILE A 145 -8.19 0.61 10.26
N SER A 146 -7.77 1.46 11.21
CA SER A 146 -8.71 2.16 12.10
C SER A 146 -9.62 3.13 11.34
N SER A 147 -9.12 3.74 10.27
CA SER A 147 -9.91 4.58 9.36
C SER A 147 -10.91 3.74 8.56
N PHE A 148 -10.54 2.55 8.13
CA PHE A 148 -11.46 1.61 7.49
C PHE A 148 -12.58 1.17 8.44
N GLU A 149 -12.29 0.95 9.72
CA GLU A 149 -13.30 0.65 10.74
C GLU A 149 -14.34 1.78 10.88
N GLN A 150 -13.91 3.05 10.75
CA GLN A 150 -14.83 4.20 10.72
C GLN A 150 -15.74 4.16 9.48
N ILE A 151 -15.19 3.80 8.31
CA ILE A 151 -16.00 3.61 7.08
C ILE A 151 -17.01 2.49 7.27
N MET A 152 -16.61 1.35 7.85
CA MET A 152 -17.53 0.25 8.15
C MET A 152 -18.68 0.70 9.05
N ASN A 153 -18.41 1.47 10.09
CA ASN A 153 -19.42 2.00 10.99
C ASN A 153 -20.38 2.98 10.26
N ALA A 154 -19.85 3.84 9.39
CA ALA A 154 -20.65 4.74 8.57
C ALA A 154 -21.54 3.97 7.57
N MET A 155 -21.00 2.92 6.94
CA MET A 155 -21.76 2.04 6.04
C MET A 155 -22.88 1.33 6.80
N MET A 156 -22.60 0.74 7.96
CA MET A 156 -23.63 0.09 8.79
C MET A 156 -24.76 1.04 9.20
N ALA A 157 -24.43 2.29 9.50
CA ALA A 157 -25.42 3.32 9.81
C ALA A 157 -26.30 3.69 8.60
N LYS A 158 -25.72 3.67 7.37
CA LYS A 158 -26.45 4.04 6.15
C LYS A 158 -27.31 2.92 5.57
N VAL A 159 -26.75 1.72 5.43
CA VAL A 159 -27.35 0.60 4.68
C VAL A 159 -27.72 -0.59 5.57
N GLY A 160 -27.42 -0.52 6.85
CA GLY A 160 -27.61 -1.61 7.81
C GLY A 160 -26.44 -2.60 7.82
N LYS A 161 -26.29 -3.30 8.94
CA LYS A 161 -25.15 -4.20 9.21
C LYS A 161 -24.96 -5.23 8.12
N LYS A 162 -26.01 -5.98 7.75
CA LYS A 162 -25.94 -7.07 6.79
C LYS A 162 -25.45 -6.61 5.41
N ALA A 163 -26.01 -5.52 4.89
CA ALA A 163 -25.64 -4.99 3.58
C ALA A 163 -24.19 -4.43 3.57
N ALA A 164 -23.76 -3.82 4.67
CA ALA A 164 -22.38 -3.37 4.83
C ALA A 164 -21.39 -4.56 4.83
N GLU A 165 -21.66 -5.61 5.62
CA GLU A 165 -20.85 -6.82 5.67
C GLU A 165 -20.80 -7.53 4.31
N GLU A 166 -21.92 -7.68 3.61
CA GLU A 166 -21.96 -8.26 2.25
C GLU A 166 -21.12 -7.44 1.26
N THR A 167 -21.16 -6.10 1.34
CA THR A 167 -20.37 -5.22 0.50
C THR A 167 -18.87 -5.41 0.76
N VAL A 168 -18.46 -5.44 2.02
CA VAL A 168 -17.06 -5.57 2.41
C VAL A 168 -16.51 -6.97 2.10
N ASN A 169 -17.30 -8.03 2.35
CA ASN A 169 -16.91 -9.40 2.02
C ASN A 169 -16.68 -9.62 0.51
N GLY A 170 -17.37 -8.86 -0.35
CA GLY A 170 -17.19 -8.90 -1.80
C GLY A 170 -16.20 -7.86 -2.34
N ALA A 171 -15.64 -7.01 -1.49
CA ALA A 171 -14.73 -5.94 -1.89
C ALA A 171 -13.30 -6.47 -2.13
N ILE A 172 -12.56 -5.73 -2.96
CA ILE A 172 -11.13 -5.95 -3.20
C ILE A 172 -10.35 -5.03 -2.25
N PHE A 173 -9.40 -5.59 -1.51
CA PHE A 173 -8.47 -4.90 -0.65
C PHE A 173 -7.09 -4.91 -1.30
N GLN A 174 -6.69 -3.77 -1.86
CA GLN A 174 -5.35 -3.59 -2.42
C GLN A 174 -4.44 -2.99 -1.35
N ILE A 175 -3.33 -3.65 -1.04
CA ILE A 175 -2.37 -3.23 -0.02
C ILE A 175 -0.98 -3.17 -0.64
N GLY A 176 -0.25 -2.06 -0.45
CA GLY A 176 1.14 -1.89 -0.89
C GLY A 176 1.94 -1.19 0.19
N LEU A 177 2.66 -1.95 1.00
CA LEU A 177 3.47 -1.48 2.14
C LEU A 177 4.74 -2.32 2.29
N GLY A 178 5.71 -1.79 3.03
CA GLY A 178 6.97 -2.46 3.34
C GLY A 178 8.20 -1.75 2.74
N SER A 179 8.05 -1.03 1.62
CA SER A 179 9.17 -0.31 1.01
C SER A 179 9.78 0.73 1.94
N ASN A 180 8.94 1.47 2.67
CA ASN A 180 9.40 2.48 3.64
C ASN A 180 10.05 1.86 4.87
N ASP A 181 9.64 0.65 5.29
CA ASP A 181 10.27 -0.07 6.40
C ASP A 181 11.74 -0.35 6.09
N TYR A 182 12.09 -0.57 4.81
CA TYR A 182 13.48 -0.66 4.38
C TYR A 182 14.10 0.71 4.10
N VAL A 183 13.60 1.44 3.11
CA VAL A 183 14.26 2.64 2.56
C VAL A 183 14.28 3.80 3.56
N ASN A 184 13.25 3.90 4.39
CA ASN A 184 13.05 5.01 5.32
C ASN A 184 13.17 4.60 6.80
N ASN A 185 13.54 3.34 7.09
CA ASN A 185 13.78 2.86 8.44
C ASN A 185 15.05 2.01 8.49
N PHE A 186 14.98 0.70 8.15
CA PHE A 186 16.09 -0.26 8.34
C PHE A 186 17.42 0.17 7.68
N LEU A 187 17.38 0.71 6.48
CA LEU A 187 18.57 1.17 5.74
C LEU A 187 19.07 2.56 6.16
N ARG A 188 18.40 3.24 7.09
CA ARG A 188 18.82 4.58 7.54
C ARG A 188 19.77 4.46 8.73
N PRO A 189 21.01 5.01 8.64
CA PRO A 189 22.03 4.83 9.66
C PRO A 189 21.70 5.49 11.02
N PHE A 190 20.67 6.33 11.07
CA PHE A 190 20.21 7.01 12.28
C PHE A 190 18.92 6.43 12.86
N MET A 191 18.34 5.41 12.21
CA MET A 191 17.14 4.71 12.68
C MET A 191 17.54 3.52 13.54
N ALA A 192 16.74 3.26 14.57
CA ALA A 192 17.03 2.23 15.56
C ALA A 192 17.03 0.82 14.98
N ASP A 193 16.10 0.53 14.05
CA ASP A 193 15.86 -0.83 13.58
C ASP A 193 17.06 -1.42 12.83
N GLY A 194 17.69 -0.64 11.93
CA GLY A 194 18.91 -1.07 11.25
C GLY A 194 20.14 -1.19 12.16
N ILE A 195 20.07 -0.67 13.40
CA ILE A 195 21.14 -0.79 14.40
C ILE A 195 20.93 -2.01 15.31
N PHE A 196 19.66 -2.29 15.67
CA PHE A 196 19.33 -3.28 16.69
C PHE A 196 18.91 -4.64 16.14
N TYR A 197 18.44 -4.71 14.91
CA TYR A 197 18.00 -5.94 14.28
C TYR A 197 18.95 -6.39 13.17
N THR A 198 19.22 -7.68 13.11
CA THR A 198 19.68 -8.32 11.87
C THR A 198 18.54 -8.31 10.86
N HIS A 199 18.85 -8.53 9.58
CA HIS A 199 17.80 -8.55 8.56
C HIS A 199 16.75 -9.65 8.80
N ASP A 200 17.17 -10.84 9.26
CA ASP A 200 16.24 -11.95 9.57
C ASP A 200 15.32 -11.62 10.74
N GLU A 201 15.85 -10.95 11.78
CA GLU A 201 15.04 -10.47 12.91
C GLU A 201 14.07 -9.38 12.47
N PHE A 202 14.51 -8.48 11.57
CA PHE A 202 13.66 -7.42 11.04
C PHE A 202 12.52 -7.99 10.17
N ILE A 203 12.79 -8.97 9.29
CA ILE A 203 11.75 -9.68 8.54
C ILE A 203 10.74 -10.33 9.50
N SER A 204 11.23 -11.00 10.55
CA SER A 204 10.33 -11.64 11.54
C SER A 204 9.42 -10.61 12.21
N LEU A 205 9.95 -9.45 12.61
CA LEU A 205 9.17 -8.36 13.18
C LEU A 205 8.11 -7.83 12.20
N LEU A 206 8.47 -7.67 10.91
CA LEU A 206 7.54 -7.23 9.88
C LEU A 206 6.42 -8.26 9.65
N MET A 207 6.75 -9.56 9.60
CA MET A 207 5.77 -10.64 9.38
C MET A 207 4.81 -10.77 10.57
N ASP A 208 5.31 -10.73 11.80
CA ASP A 208 4.49 -10.81 13.01
C ASP A 208 3.51 -9.63 13.09
N THR A 209 3.95 -8.42 12.71
CA THR A 209 3.12 -7.22 12.68
C THR A 209 2.08 -7.32 11.57
N MET A 210 2.48 -7.75 10.36
CA MET A 210 1.60 -7.89 9.21
C MET A 210 0.56 -9.00 9.43
N GLU A 211 0.89 -10.11 10.12
CA GLU A 211 -0.08 -11.15 10.50
C GLU A 211 -1.22 -10.57 11.34
N GLN A 212 -0.90 -9.74 12.33
CA GLN A 212 -1.89 -9.08 13.18
C GLN A 212 -2.76 -8.10 12.38
N GLN A 213 -2.15 -7.31 11.52
CA GLN A 213 -2.84 -6.30 10.70
C GLN A 213 -3.77 -6.93 9.67
N LEU A 214 -3.32 -7.96 8.95
CA LEU A 214 -4.14 -8.69 7.98
C LEU A 214 -5.28 -9.47 8.66
N THR A 215 -5.03 -10.05 9.84
CA THR A 215 -6.05 -10.70 10.65
C THR A 215 -7.10 -9.68 11.10
N ARG A 216 -6.71 -8.49 11.55
CA ARG A 216 -7.63 -7.41 11.89
C ARG A 216 -8.50 -6.97 10.71
N LEU A 217 -7.94 -6.87 9.51
CA LEU A 217 -8.73 -6.59 8.30
C LEU A 217 -9.73 -7.71 8.01
N TYR A 218 -9.31 -8.97 8.16
CA TYR A 218 -10.20 -10.12 8.00
C TYR A 218 -11.36 -10.10 9.02
N ASP A 219 -11.09 -9.77 10.28
CA ASP A 219 -12.12 -9.65 11.33
C ASP A 219 -13.11 -8.52 11.04
N LEU A 220 -12.65 -7.45 10.37
CA LEU A 220 -13.50 -6.37 9.85
C LEU A 220 -14.27 -6.74 8.58
N GLY A 221 -14.11 -7.96 8.06
CA GLY A 221 -14.87 -8.49 6.93
C GLY A 221 -14.11 -8.61 5.62
N ALA A 222 -12.84 -8.19 5.53
CA ALA A 222 -12.05 -8.37 4.32
C ALA A 222 -11.88 -9.86 3.99
N ARG A 223 -12.10 -10.22 2.71
CA ARG A 223 -11.95 -11.60 2.23
C ARG A 223 -11.04 -11.71 1.02
N HIS A 224 -10.99 -10.70 0.17
CA HIS A 224 -10.17 -10.67 -1.03
C HIS A 224 -9.07 -9.63 -0.85
N ILE A 225 -7.89 -10.07 -0.39
CA ILE A 225 -6.74 -9.18 -0.14
C ILE A 225 -5.68 -9.43 -1.19
N TRP A 226 -5.30 -8.35 -1.87
CA TRP A 226 -4.21 -8.30 -2.82
C TRP A 226 -3.07 -7.47 -2.22
N PHE A 227 -2.02 -8.16 -1.76
CA PHE A 227 -0.84 -7.52 -1.22
C PHE A 227 0.23 -7.43 -2.29
N SER A 228 0.70 -6.22 -2.60
CA SER A 228 1.81 -6.00 -3.53
C SER A 228 3.12 -6.33 -2.85
N GLY A 229 3.86 -7.30 -3.37
CA GLY A 229 5.22 -7.58 -2.92
C GLY A 229 6.15 -6.38 -3.16
N LEU A 230 7.28 -6.35 -2.49
CA LEU A 230 8.28 -5.31 -2.67
C LEU A 230 8.87 -5.37 -4.08
N ALA A 231 9.00 -4.21 -4.71
CA ALA A 231 9.76 -4.02 -5.94
C ALA A 231 11.27 -4.13 -5.68
N PRO A 232 12.14 -4.16 -6.71
CA PRO A 232 13.60 -4.20 -6.54
C PRO A 232 14.12 -2.87 -5.95
N LEU A 233 14.05 -2.77 -4.62
CA LEU A 233 14.36 -1.54 -3.87
C LEU A 233 15.77 -1.03 -4.11
N GLY A 234 16.75 -1.93 -4.30
CA GLY A 234 18.13 -1.56 -4.59
C GLY A 234 18.32 -0.90 -5.96
N CYS A 235 17.31 -0.94 -6.83
CA CYS A 235 17.37 -0.38 -8.17
C CYS A 235 16.67 0.98 -8.31
N ILE A 236 15.99 1.47 -7.28
CA ILE A 236 15.40 2.82 -7.35
C ILE A 236 16.48 3.90 -7.35
N PRO A 237 16.26 5.06 -7.97
CA PRO A 237 17.32 6.09 -8.09
C PRO A 237 17.95 6.50 -6.76
N SER A 238 17.19 6.58 -5.67
CA SER A 238 17.70 6.93 -4.33
C SER A 238 18.66 5.88 -3.75
N GLN A 239 18.61 4.64 -4.19
CA GLN A 239 19.52 3.58 -3.76
C GLN A 239 20.72 3.45 -4.71
N ARG A 240 20.49 3.57 -6.02
CA ARG A 240 21.56 3.52 -7.01
C ARG A 240 22.68 4.53 -6.77
N VAL A 241 22.35 5.74 -6.32
CA VAL A 241 23.34 6.78 -6.02
C VAL A 241 24.30 6.39 -4.87
N LEU A 242 23.95 5.38 -4.08
CA LEU A 242 24.78 4.87 -2.98
C LEU A 242 25.73 3.74 -3.44
N SER A 243 25.60 3.26 -4.68
CA SER A 243 26.55 2.28 -5.24
C SER A 243 27.88 2.93 -5.57
N ASP A 244 28.94 2.14 -5.71
CA ASP A 244 30.29 2.62 -6.04
C ASP A 244 30.35 3.41 -7.36
N THR A 245 29.50 3.06 -8.31
CA THR A 245 29.41 3.74 -9.60
C THR A 245 28.39 4.88 -9.60
N GLY A 246 27.54 4.96 -8.57
CA GLY A 246 26.37 5.85 -8.51
C GLY A 246 25.25 5.49 -9.48
N LYS A 247 25.29 4.30 -10.11
CA LYS A 247 24.35 3.89 -11.17
C LYS A 247 23.85 2.46 -11.07
N ASP A 248 24.60 1.58 -10.43
CA ASP A 248 24.24 0.17 -10.32
C ASP A 248 23.19 -0.07 -9.25
N CYS A 249 22.42 -1.13 -9.37
CA CYS A 249 21.55 -1.58 -8.30
C CYS A 249 22.37 -2.01 -7.09
N LEU A 250 21.87 -1.79 -5.90
CA LEU A 250 22.40 -2.37 -4.67
C LEU A 250 21.84 -3.78 -4.51
N GLU A 251 22.61 -4.79 -4.86
CA GLU A 251 22.17 -6.18 -4.85
C GLU A 251 21.73 -6.65 -3.46
N GLU A 252 22.47 -6.28 -2.40
CA GLU A 252 22.09 -6.59 -1.02
C GLU A 252 20.68 -6.08 -0.68
N VAL A 253 20.32 -4.88 -1.13
CA VAL A 253 18.97 -4.30 -0.90
C VAL A 253 17.90 -5.03 -1.72
N ASN A 254 18.25 -5.52 -2.90
CA ASN A 254 17.38 -6.39 -3.70
C ASN A 254 17.19 -7.76 -3.04
N GLU A 255 18.25 -8.35 -2.47
CA GLU A 255 18.16 -9.59 -1.70
C GLU A 255 17.23 -9.44 -0.50
N TYR A 256 17.23 -8.28 0.20
CA TYR A 256 16.28 -7.98 1.27
C TYR A 256 14.84 -7.98 0.77
N ALA A 257 14.58 -7.35 -0.37
CA ALA A 257 13.24 -7.34 -0.96
C ALA A 257 12.77 -8.75 -1.36
N VAL A 258 13.66 -9.58 -1.92
CA VAL A 258 13.37 -10.98 -2.27
C VAL A 258 13.06 -11.81 -1.04
N ALA A 259 13.85 -11.66 0.03
CA ALA A 259 13.66 -12.39 1.29
C ALA A 259 12.32 -11.98 1.97
N PHE A 260 12.02 -10.69 1.99
CA PHE A 260 10.71 -10.19 2.46
C PHE A 260 9.56 -10.81 1.67
N ASN A 261 9.64 -10.81 0.34
CA ASN A 261 8.58 -11.35 -0.52
C ASN A 261 8.38 -12.85 -0.31
N ALA A 262 9.46 -13.59 -0.06
CA ALA A 262 9.37 -15.02 0.29
C ALA A 262 8.64 -15.23 1.63
N ALA A 263 9.03 -14.49 2.67
CA ALA A 263 8.38 -14.57 3.98
C ALA A 263 6.91 -14.12 3.94
N ALA A 264 6.59 -13.06 3.19
CA ALA A 264 5.22 -12.58 3.00
C ALA A 264 4.36 -13.61 2.23
N THR A 265 4.93 -14.36 1.29
CA THR A 265 4.23 -15.45 0.61
C THR A 265 3.84 -16.55 1.60
N GLU A 266 4.78 -17.00 2.43
CA GLU A 266 4.52 -18.01 3.46
C GLU A 266 3.46 -17.54 4.46
N LEU A 267 3.52 -16.27 4.88
CA LEU A 267 2.52 -15.69 5.77
C LEU A 267 1.12 -15.70 5.14
N VAL A 268 1.00 -15.23 3.90
CA VAL A 268 -0.29 -15.17 3.19
C VAL A 268 -0.88 -16.55 2.96
N GLU A 269 -0.06 -17.55 2.61
CA GLU A 269 -0.48 -18.95 2.49
C GLU A 269 -0.96 -19.49 3.85
N GLY A 270 -0.23 -19.20 4.93
CA GLY A 270 -0.58 -19.56 6.29
C GLY A 270 -1.92 -18.96 6.74
N LEU A 271 -2.15 -17.68 6.45
CA LEU A 271 -3.41 -17.00 6.75
C LEU A 271 -4.59 -17.56 5.95
N ASN A 272 -4.41 -17.86 4.67
CA ASN A 272 -5.43 -18.52 3.85
C ASN A 272 -5.83 -19.90 4.41
N ALA A 273 -4.88 -20.65 4.98
CA ALA A 273 -5.15 -21.92 5.60
C ALA A 273 -5.88 -21.81 6.96
N LYS A 274 -5.58 -20.73 7.71
CA LYS A 274 -6.15 -20.50 9.06
C LYS A 274 -7.51 -19.80 9.04
N LEU A 275 -7.77 -18.93 8.06
CA LEU A 275 -8.90 -17.99 8.04
C LEU A 275 -9.96 -18.42 7.01
N PRO A 276 -11.12 -18.95 7.41
CA PRO A 276 -12.12 -19.49 6.49
C PRO A 276 -12.64 -18.44 5.50
N GLY A 277 -12.57 -18.75 4.20
CA GLY A 277 -13.03 -17.89 3.13
C GLY A 277 -12.10 -16.73 2.79
N ALA A 278 -10.95 -16.60 3.46
CA ALA A 278 -9.90 -15.68 3.05
C ALA A 278 -9.32 -16.09 1.69
N ARG A 279 -9.04 -15.08 0.86
CA ARG A 279 -8.34 -15.18 -0.41
C ARG A 279 -7.31 -14.07 -0.47
N MET A 280 -6.18 -14.31 0.14
CA MET A 280 -5.07 -13.38 0.19
C MET A 280 -4.02 -13.84 -0.82
N VAL A 281 -3.49 -12.91 -1.60
CA VAL A 281 -2.49 -13.18 -2.64
C VAL A 281 -1.37 -12.16 -2.51
N LEU A 282 -0.12 -12.62 -2.58
CA LEU A 282 1.04 -11.76 -2.78
C LEU A 282 1.27 -11.60 -4.29
N ALA A 283 1.22 -10.36 -4.78
CA ALA A 283 1.49 -10.03 -6.18
C ALA A 283 3.00 -9.93 -6.43
N ASP A 284 3.48 -10.49 -7.53
CA ASP A 284 4.89 -10.45 -7.92
C ASP A 284 5.26 -9.10 -8.55
N THR A 285 5.23 -8.04 -7.73
CA THR A 285 5.66 -6.70 -8.15
C THR A 285 7.16 -6.67 -8.46
N TYR A 286 7.97 -7.50 -7.79
CA TYR A 286 9.40 -7.55 -7.98
C TYR A 286 9.78 -7.89 -9.42
N SER A 287 9.30 -9.01 -9.94
CA SER A 287 9.63 -9.46 -11.30
C SER A 287 9.07 -8.51 -12.36
N ILE A 288 7.89 -7.93 -12.12
CA ILE A 288 7.28 -6.97 -13.05
C ILE A 288 8.15 -5.73 -13.18
N VAL A 289 8.56 -5.13 -12.08
CA VAL A 289 9.37 -3.90 -12.09
C VAL A 289 10.80 -4.19 -12.55
N MET A 290 11.36 -5.35 -12.17
CA MET A 290 12.70 -5.76 -12.61
C MET A 290 12.76 -5.91 -14.14
N ASP A 291 11.72 -6.47 -14.80
CA ASP A 291 11.66 -6.53 -16.26
C ASP A 291 11.61 -5.13 -16.92
N LEU A 292 10.99 -4.14 -16.28
CA LEU A 292 11.05 -2.75 -16.77
C LEU A 292 12.45 -2.14 -16.62
N ILE A 293 13.17 -2.55 -15.57
CA ILE A 293 14.52 -2.06 -15.29
C ILE A 293 15.54 -2.70 -16.22
N ASP A 294 15.46 -4.01 -16.42
CA ASP A 294 16.41 -4.78 -17.23
C ASP A 294 16.16 -4.61 -18.73
N ASN A 295 14.92 -4.42 -19.14
CA ASN A 295 14.50 -4.36 -20.54
C ASN A 295 13.73 -3.08 -20.88
N PRO A 296 14.20 -1.87 -20.50
CA PRO A 296 13.42 -0.64 -20.63
C PRO A 296 12.99 -0.36 -22.07
N GLN A 297 13.87 -0.60 -23.08
CA GLN A 297 13.57 -0.34 -24.49
C GLN A 297 12.46 -1.25 -25.02
N LYS A 298 12.36 -2.49 -24.54
CA LYS A 298 11.27 -3.43 -24.89
C LYS A 298 9.90 -2.88 -24.46
N HIS A 299 9.88 -2.05 -23.44
CA HIS A 299 8.67 -1.44 -22.86
C HIS A 299 8.47 0.02 -23.26
N GLY A 300 9.31 0.53 -24.18
CA GLY A 300 9.19 1.89 -24.71
C GLY A 300 9.92 2.95 -23.90
N PHE A 301 10.68 2.56 -22.87
CA PHE A 301 11.49 3.51 -22.09
C PHE A 301 12.90 3.64 -22.65
N LYS A 302 13.49 4.83 -22.51
CA LYS A 302 14.90 5.06 -22.84
C LYS A 302 15.81 4.74 -21.65
N THR A 303 15.32 4.95 -20.43
CA THR A 303 16.09 4.75 -19.20
C THR A 303 15.26 4.23 -18.04
N SER A 304 15.93 3.42 -17.23
CA SER A 304 15.45 2.90 -15.94
C SER A 304 16.44 3.19 -14.80
N HIS A 305 17.50 3.96 -15.07
CA HIS A 305 18.58 4.18 -14.10
C HIS A 305 18.45 5.52 -13.37
N THR A 306 17.78 6.47 -13.99
CA THR A 306 17.57 7.83 -13.47
C THR A 306 16.10 8.18 -13.51
N SER A 307 15.72 9.20 -12.72
CA SER A 307 14.38 9.77 -12.73
C SER A 307 14.22 10.84 -13.81
N CYS A 308 12.96 11.03 -14.27
CA CYS A 308 12.63 12.10 -15.22
C CYS A 308 12.72 13.48 -14.58
N CYS A 309 12.33 13.62 -13.34
CA CYS A 309 12.57 14.80 -12.55
C CYS A 309 14.02 14.74 -12.02
N ASP A 310 14.82 15.76 -12.34
CA ASP A 310 16.19 15.86 -11.83
C ASP A 310 16.13 16.26 -10.35
N VAL A 311 16.33 15.29 -9.48
CA VAL A 311 16.15 15.43 -8.03
C VAL A 311 17.47 15.35 -7.30
N ASP A 312 17.61 16.18 -6.28
CA ASP A 312 18.69 16.07 -5.32
C ASP A 312 18.34 15.03 -4.26
N THR A 313 18.97 13.85 -4.35
CA THR A 313 18.75 12.74 -3.41
C THR A 313 19.25 13.06 -2.00
N THR A 314 20.10 14.08 -1.82
CA THR A 314 20.59 14.50 -0.50
C THR A 314 19.57 15.34 0.27
N VAL A 315 18.61 15.96 -0.41
CA VAL A 315 17.52 16.75 0.18
C VAL A 315 16.16 16.08 0.05
N GLY A 316 16.11 14.76 0.07
CA GLY A 316 14.87 13.99 0.14
C GLY A 316 14.37 13.39 -1.16
N GLY A 317 14.95 13.72 -2.33
CA GLY A 317 14.69 13.01 -3.60
C GLY A 317 13.30 13.19 -4.20
N LEU A 318 12.45 14.09 -3.67
CA LEU A 318 11.17 14.45 -4.27
C LEU A 318 11.34 15.50 -5.37
N CYS A 319 10.45 15.51 -6.35
CA CYS A 319 10.44 16.42 -7.47
C CYS A 319 10.00 17.83 -7.04
N LEU A 320 10.94 18.65 -6.59
CA LEU A 320 10.65 20.01 -6.13
C LEU A 320 10.25 20.94 -7.31
N PRO A 321 9.51 22.03 -7.05
CA PRO A 321 9.10 22.98 -8.10
C PRO A 321 10.24 23.60 -8.88
N THR A 322 11.45 23.62 -8.31
CA THR A 322 12.67 24.14 -8.93
C THR A 322 13.45 23.11 -9.75
N ALA A 323 13.06 21.83 -9.68
CA ALA A 323 13.71 20.75 -10.39
C ALA A 323 13.52 20.88 -11.92
N GLN A 324 14.51 20.40 -12.67
CA GLN A 324 14.40 20.31 -14.11
C GLN A 324 13.74 19.00 -14.51
N LEU A 325 12.86 19.05 -15.49
CA LEU A 325 12.23 17.87 -16.05
C LEU A 325 12.98 17.37 -17.29
N CYS A 326 12.92 16.05 -17.49
CA CYS A 326 13.35 15.43 -18.74
C CYS A 326 12.54 15.94 -19.95
N ALA A 327 13.06 15.74 -21.16
CA ALA A 327 12.41 16.21 -22.38
C ALA A 327 11.10 15.45 -22.69
N ASP A 328 11.11 14.13 -22.50
CA ASP A 328 9.91 13.28 -22.66
C ASP A 328 9.74 12.39 -21.43
N ARG A 329 8.66 12.59 -20.71
CA ARG A 329 8.36 11.91 -19.45
C ARG A 329 7.99 10.42 -19.64
N LYS A 330 7.61 10.04 -20.85
CA LYS A 330 7.31 8.64 -21.20
C LYS A 330 8.57 7.79 -21.40
N ASP A 331 9.71 8.43 -21.53
CA ASP A 331 11.00 7.77 -21.72
C ASP A 331 11.56 7.14 -20.42
N TYR A 332 10.96 7.43 -19.27
CA TYR A 332 11.52 7.12 -17.96
C TYR A 332 10.66 6.16 -17.15
N VAL A 333 11.29 5.13 -16.58
CA VAL A 333 10.62 4.23 -15.61
C VAL A 333 10.31 4.97 -14.31
N PHE A 334 11.24 5.80 -13.83
CA PHE A 334 11.09 6.52 -12.57
C PHE A 334 10.74 7.99 -12.80
N TRP A 335 9.82 8.50 -11.97
CA TRP A 335 9.43 9.90 -11.94
C TRP A 335 10.39 10.76 -11.10
N ASP A 336 10.63 10.33 -9.85
CA ASP A 336 11.56 10.95 -8.91
C ASP A 336 12.52 9.89 -8.33
N ALA A 337 13.17 10.17 -7.20
CA ALA A 337 14.15 9.23 -6.63
C ALA A 337 13.56 7.91 -6.11
N TYR A 338 12.24 7.82 -5.94
CA TYR A 338 11.55 6.69 -5.31
C TYR A 338 10.43 6.10 -6.16
N HIS A 339 9.72 6.95 -6.90
CA HIS A 339 8.42 6.63 -7.46
C HIS A 339 8.48 6.40 -8.97
N THR A 340 7.67 5.46 -9.43
CA THR A 340 7.53 5.15 -10.86
C THR A 340 6.69 6.21 -11.59
N SER A 341 6.97 6.39 -12.89
CA SER A 341 6.21 7.30 -13.75
C SER A 341 4.80 6.76 -14.06
N ASP A 342 3.89 7.63 -14.53
CA ASP A 342 2.56 7.22 -15.01
C ASP A 342 2.65 6.14 -16.10
N ALA A 343 3.62 6.26 -17.02
CA ALA A 343 3.85 5.28 -18.08
C ALA A 343 4.26 3.90 -17.51
N ALA A 344 5.14 3.89 -16.50
CA ALA A 344 5.54 2.66 -15.82
C ALA A 344 4.37 2.09 -14.99
N ASN A 345 3.63 2.94 -14.27
CA ASN A 345 2.45 2.53 -13.52
C ASN A 345 1.39 1.86 -14.40
N GLN A 346 1.23 2.34 -15.65
CA GLN A 346 0.32 1.69 -16.61
C GLN A 346 0.72 0.25 -16.89
N ILE A 347 2.00 -0.01 -17.19
CA ILE A 347 2.48 -1.35 -17.52
C ILE A 347 2.44 -2.27 -16.29
N ILE A 348 2.81 -1.74 -15.12
CA ILE A 348 2.77 -2.50 -13.87
C ILE A 348 1.31 -2.90 -13.56
N ALA A 349 0.38 -1.95 -13.63
CA ALA A 349 -1.04 -2.22 -13.38
C ALA A 349 -1.65 -3.18 -14.41
N ASP A 350 -1.24 -3.11 -15.69
CA ASP A 350 -1.70 -4.04 -16.72
C ASP A 350 -1.32 -5.48 -16.37
N ARG A 351 -0.09 -5.73 -15.98
CA ARG A 351 0.40 -7.05 -15.60
C ARG A 351 -0.21 -7.56 -14.30
N LEU A 352 -0.27 -6.71 -13.28
CA LEU A 352 -0.91 -7.05 -12.01
C LEU A 352 -2.38 -7.43 -12.20
N PHE A 353 -3.09 -6.73 -13.09
CA PHE A 353 -4.48 -7.05 -13.42
C PHE A 353 -4.62 -8.39 -14.13
N ASP A 354 -3.74 -8.66 -15.10
CA ASP A 354 -3.73 -9.94 -15.82
C ASP A 354 -3.44 -11.11 -14.86
N ASP A 355 -2.50 -10.94 -13.92
CA ASP A 355 -2.20 -11.92 -12.86
C ASP A 355 -3.40 -12.15 -11.92
N MET A 356 -4.14 -11.08 -11.56
CA MET A 356 -5.37 -11.21 -10.76
C MET A 356 -6.45 -12.02 -11.48
N VAL A 357 -6.60 -11.80 -12.78
CA VAL A 357 -7.58 -12.53 -13.62
C VAL A 357 -7.17 -13.98 -13.79
N ASP A 358 -5.90 -14.22 -14.12
CA ASP A 358 -5.36 -15.57 -14.37
C ASP A 358 -5.35 -16.44 -13.10
N SER A 359 -5.15 -15.85 -11.93
CA SER A 359 -5.24 -16.53 -10.62
C SER A 359 -6.68 -16.83 -10.20
N GLY A 360 -7.68 -16.29 -10.89
CA GLY A 360 -9.09 -16.40 -10.51
C GLY A 360 -9.44 -15.60 -9.25
N ALA A 361 -8.56 -14.72 -8.81
CA ALA A 361 -8.80 -13.84 -7.67
C ALA A 361 -9.94 -12.85 -7.95
N VAL A 362 -10.13 -12.51 -9.24
CA VAL A 362 -11.20 -11.65 -9.71
C VAL A 362 -11.77 -12.17 -11.03
N VAL A 363 -13.10 -12.13 -11.17
CA VAL A 363 -13.77 -12.37 -12.46
C VAL A 363 -14.04 -11.01 -13.10
N PRO A 364 -13.50 -10.71 -14.29
CA PRO A 364 -13.78 -9.45 -14.97
C PRO A 364 -15.29 -9.31 -15.22
N GLY A 365 -15.86 -8.13 -14.93
CA GLY A 365 -17.23 -7.80 -15.30
C GLY A 365 -17.40 -7.86 -16.84
N ASN A 366 -18.61 -8.15 -17.32
CA ASN A 366 -18.95 -8.18 -18.76
C ASN A 366 -18.68 -6.81 -19.43
N GLY A 367 -17.48 -6.58 -19.90
CA GLY A 367 -17.05 -5.33 -20.56
C GLY A 367 -15.53 -5.13 -20.55
N THR A 368 -14.82 -5.83 -19.69
CA THR A 368 -13.36 -5.81 -19.68
C THR A 368 -12.83 -7.03 -20.42
N THR A 369 -12.54 -6.85 -21.70
CA THR A 369 -11.74 -7.83 -22.45
C THR A 369 -10.29 -7.68 -21.98
N PRO A 370 -9.63 -8.76 -21.51
CA PRO A 370 -8.19 -8.72 -21.25
C PRO A 370 -7.49 -8.24 -22.53
N SER A 371 -6.69 -7.20 -22.43
CA SER A 371 -5.85 -6.75 -23.54
C SER A 371 -4.75 -7.80 -23.72
N ARG A 372 -5.04 -8.87 -24.47
CA ARG A 372 -4.01 -9.81 -24.88
C ARG A 372 -3.04 -9.09 -25.80
N VAL A 373 -1.94 -8.64 -25.27
CA VAL A 373 -0.74 -8.38 -26.05
C VAL A 373 -0.28 -9.75 -26.55
N ALA A 374 -0.62 -10.06 -27.80
CA ALA A 374 -0.21 -11.30 -28.44
C ALA A 374 1.32 -11.35 -28.47
N GLY A 375 1.93 -12.26 -27.73
CA GLY A 375 3.35 -12.56 -27.84
C GLY A 375 4.20 -12.52 -26.57
N ALA A 376 3.67 -12.27 -25.39
CA ALA A 376 4.45 -12.50 -24.18
C ALA A 376 4.48 -14.03 -23.90
N PRO A 377 5.66 -14.68 -23.88
CA PRO A 377 5.77 -16.03 -23.40
C PRO A 377 5.32 -16.03 -21.93
N LYS A 378 4.44 -17.00 -21.56
CA LYS A 378 4.14 -17.26 -20.14
C LYS A 378 5.48 -17.29 -19.38
N PRO A 379 5.62 -16.54 -18.29
CA PRO A 379 6.79 -16.72 -17.43
C PRO A 379 6.80 -18.19 -17.06
N ALA A 380 7.88 -18.88 -17.43
CA ALA A 380 8.13 -20.21 -16.91
C ALA A 380 8.08 -20.06 -15.39
N THR A 381 7.28 -20.87 -14.73
CA THR A 381 7.32 -21.01 -13.28
C THR A 381 8.75 -21.39 -12.93
N ARG A 382 9.59 -20.38 -12.75
CA ARG A 382 10.93 -20.53 -12.25
C ARG A 382 10.71 -20.90 -10.79
N ARG A 383 10.80 -22.19 -10.50
CA ARG A 383 10.91 -22.65 -9.12
C ARG A 383 11.96 -21.76 -8.50
N VAL A 384 11.55 -21.01 -7.47
CA VAL A 384 12.47 -20.30 -6.59
C VAL A 384 13.58 -21.29 -6.28
N PRO A 385 14.86 -20.97 -6.49
CA PRO A 385 15.93 -21.88 -6.16
C PRO A 385 15.73 -22.24 -4.70
N ARG A 386 15.56 -23.55 -4.43
CA ARG A 386 15.54 -24.06 -3.06
C ARG A 386 16.79 -23.48 -2.40
N VAL A 387 16.60 -22.67 -1.36
CA VAL A 387 17.70 -22.20 -0.53
C VAL A 387 18.52 -23.45 -0.18
N VAL A 388 19.70 -23.55 -0.75
CA VAL A 388 20.66 -24.57 -0.37
C VAL A 388 21.11 -24.12 1.01
N THR A 389 20.56 -24.73 2.04
CA THR A 389 21.05 -24.57 3.41
C THR A 389 22.53 -24.91 3.36
N SER A 390 23.37 -23.91 3.50
CA SER A 390 24.79 -24.10 3.68
C SER A 390 25.01 -25.04 4.86
N PRO A 391 25.85 -26.07 4.75
CA PRO A 391 26.09 -26.96 5.86
C PRO A 391 26.66 -26.12 7.02
N LYS A 392 26.05 -26.29 8.20
CA LYS A 392 26.49 -25.71 9.47
C LYS A 392 28.04 -25.86 9.60
N PRO A 393 28.80 -24.77 9.84
CA PRO A 393 30.21 -24.87 10.05
C PRO A 393 30.54 -25.68 11.29
N THR A 394 31.16 -26.85 11.12
CA THR A 394 31.60 -27.74 12.19
C THR A 394 33.02 -27.42 12.61
N HIS A 395 33.38 -26.20 12.85
CA HIS A 395 34.62 -25.88 13.56
C HIS A 395 34.41 -24.63 14.41
N ALA A 396 34.18 -24.85 15.71
CA ALA A 396 34.33 -23.82 16.70
C ALA A 396 35.83 -23.43 16.75
N VAL A 397 36.15 -22.22 16.31
CA VAL A 397 37.43 -21.60 16.56
C VAL A 397 37.37 -21.10 18.02
N PRO A 398 38.32 -21.51 18.89
CA PRO A 398 38.32 -21.02 20.27
C PRO A 398 38.54 -19.49 20.29
N PRO A 399 37.94 -18.75 21.23
CA PRO A 399 38.09 -17.30 21.30
C PRO A 399 39.55 -16.94 21.55
N ARG A 400 40.10 -16.12 20.66
CA ARG A 400 41.43 -15.51 20.82
C ARG A 400 41.35 -14.55 21.99
N VAL A 401 42.05 -14.89 23.09
CA VAL A 401 42.26 -13.98 24.20
C VAL A 401 43.08 -12.80 23.70
N VAL A 402 42.48 -11.66 23.51
CA VAL A 402 43.20 -10.40 23.30
C VAL A 402 43.53 -9.86 24.68
N THR A 403 44.79 -10.00 25.10
CA THR A 403 45.31 -9.33 26.30
C THR A 403 45.41 -7.83 26.02
N ALA A 404 44.59 -7.05 26.73
CA ALA A 404 44.66 -5.58 26.71
C ALA A 404 46.01 -5.12 27.31
N PRO A 405 46.64 -4.07 26.75
CA PRO A 405 47.83 -3.50 27.36
C PRO A 405 47.46 -2.77 28.68
N ASN A 406 48.32 -2.92 29.67
CA ASN A 406 48.24 -2.38 31.01
C ASN A 406 48.13 -0.84 30.99
N PRO A 407 47.07 -0.21 31.58
CA PRO A 407 47.02 1.26 31.70
C PRO A 407 47.81 1.72 32.88
N ALA A 408 48.93 2.41 32.63
CA ALA A 408 49.61 3.20 33.64
C ALA A 408 48.92 4.59 33.74
N HIS A 409 48.69 5.01 34.99
CA HIS A 409 48.15 6.33 35.41
C HIS A 409 46.64 6.57 35.21
N ALA A 410 45.87 6.04 36.16
CA ALA A 410 44.50 6.51 36.41
C ALA A 410 44.54 7.71 37.34
N VAL A 411 43.98 8.84 36.90
CA VAL A 411 43.59 9.98 37.74
C VAL A 411 42.24 9.60 38.39
N PRO A 412 42.05 9.80 39.72
CA PRO A 412 40.81 9.39 40.37
C PRO A 412 39.63 10.25 39.93
N PRO A 413 38.44 9.65 39.72
CA PRO A 413 37.25 10.39 39.32
C PRO A 413 36.72 11.22 40.51
N HIS A 414 36.44 12.49 40.25
CA HIS A 414 35.67 13.35 41.16
C HIS A 414 34.25 12.78 41.32
N VAL A 415 33.91 12.37 42.55
CA VAL A 415 32.54 11.98 42.91
C VAL A 415 31.68 13.24 42.96
N VAL A 416 30.80 13.39 41.94
CA VAL A 416 29.70 14.35 41.99
C VAL A 416 28.54 13.65 42.68
N THR A 417 28.29 13.96 43.95
CA THR A 417 27.08 13.52 44.65
C THR A 417 25.89 14.32 44.17
N VAL A 418 24.96 13.64 43.47
CA VAL A 418 23.65 14.20 43.17
C VAL A 418 22.76 14.04 44.40
N PRO A 419 22.14 15.12 44.93
CA PRO A 419 21.26 15.01 46.08
C PRO A 419 19.95 14.30 45.67
N LYS A 420 19.53 13.36 46.52
CA LYS A 420 18.28 12.61 46.45
C LYS A 420 17.08 13.58 46.56
N PRO A 421 16.07 13.52 45.69
CA PRO A 421 14.89 14.38 45.82
C PRO A 421 14.07 13.95 47.03
N ALA A 422 13.77 14.95 47.89
CA ALA A 422 12.87 14.80 49.02
C ALA A 422 11.42 14.58 48.54
N HIS A 423 10.73 13.67 49.21
CA HIS A 423 9.30 13.42 49.01
C HIS A 423 8.50 14.69 49.30
N ALA A 424 7.94 15.34 48.31
CA ALA A 424 6.93 16.38 48.48
C ALA A 424 5.54 15.73 48.38
N ALA A 425 4.75 15.91 49.41
CA ALA A 425 3.33 15.52 49.45
C ALA A 425 2.50 16.32 48.41
N PRO A 426 1.42 15.77 47.89
CA PRO A 426 0.62 16.46 46.88
C PRO A 426 -0.10 17.66 47.49
N ARG A 427 0.22 18.87 47.03
CA ARG A 427 -0.56 20.09 47.32
C ARG A 427 -1.79 20.06 46.39
N VAL A 428 -2.96 20.02 47.00
CA VAL A 428 -4.25 20.30 46.33
C VAL A 428 -4.22 21.76 45.88
N VAL A 429 -4.12 21.97 44.58
CA VAL A 429 -4.31 23.29 43.97
C VAL A 429 -5.77 23.39 43.58
N THR A 430 -6.54 24.15 44.35
CA THR A 430 -7.89 24.58 44.01
C THR A 430 -7.81 25.59 42.86
N ALA A 431 -8.43 25.25 41.70
CA ALA A 431 -8.55 26.16 40.58
C ALA A 431 -9.40 27.40 40.94
N PRO A 432 -9.03 28.61 40.54
CA PRO A 432 -9.84 29.80 40.73
C PRO A 432 -11.07 29.77 39.81
N LYS A 433 -12.24 30.15 40.34
CA LYS A 433 -13.50 30.31 39.57
C LYS A 433 -13.32 31.26 38.38
N PRO A 434 -13.88 30.97 37.21
CA PRO A 434 -13.83 31.88 36.08
C PRO A 434 -14.69 33.14 36.41
N LYS A 435 -14.11 34.32 36.22
CA LYS A 435 -14.80 35.59 36.22
C LYS A 435 -15.70 35.65 34.96
N GLN A 436 -16.97 35.98 35.17
CA GLN A 436 -17.93 36.23 34.08
C GLN A 436 -17.41 37.33 33.15
N ALA A 437 -17.25 37.00 31.88
CA ALA A 437 -16.95 37.97 30.83
C ALA A 437 -18.27 38.66 30.45
N VAL A 438 -18.26 39.98 30.53
CA VAL A 438 -19.35 40.85 30.02
C VAL A 438 -19.29 40.81 28.48
N PRO A 439 -20.37 40.58 27.76
CA PRO A 439 -20.35 40.58 26.31
C PRO A 439 -20.15 42.00 25.77
N ARG A 440 -19.02 42.21 25.09
CA ARG A 440 -18.75 43.42 24.29
C ARG A 440 -19.49 43.27 22.96
N ALA A 441 -20.46 44.11 22.69
CA ALA A 441 -21.14 44.18 21.40
C ALA A 441 -20.13 44.53 20.29
N VAL A 442 -19.96 43.61 19.36
CA VAL A 442 -19.24 43.87 18.11
C VAL A 442 -20.28 44.35 17.09
N THR A 443 -20.23 45.64 16.77
CA THR A 443 -20.98 46.24 15.68
C THR A 443 -20.41 45.75 14.35
N ALA A 444 -21.25 45.12 13.54
CA ALA A 444 -20.92 44.71 12.20
C ALA A 444 -20.65 45.92 11.28
N PRO A 445 -19.66 45.88 10.38
CA PRO A 445 -19.49 46.95 9.41
C PRO A 445 -20.56 46.92 8.35
N LYS A 446 -21.08 48.12 8.01
CA LYS A 446 -22.07 48.36 6.95
C LYS A 446 -21.56 47.82 5.60
N PRO A 447 -22.44 47.26 4.76
CA PRO A 447 -22.05 46.87 3.39
C PRO A 447 -21.80 48.13 2.55
N MET A 448 -20.66 48.13 1.85
CA MET A 448 -20.32 49.11 0.83
C MET A 448 -21.29 48.97 -0.35
N GLN A 449 -21.90 50.09 -0.73
CA GLN A 449 -22.76 50.19 -1.92
C GLN A 449 -21.92 49.97 -3.18
N ALA A 450 -22.38 49.07 -4.05
CA ALA A 450 -21.83 48.83 -5.37
C ALA A 450 -22.10 50.07 -6.27
N VAL A 451 -21.05 50.58 -6.86
CA VAL A 451 -21.10 51.58 -7.93
C VAL A 451 -21.40 50.87 -9.25
N PRO A 452 -22.42 51.26 -10.01
CA PRO A 452 -22.68 50.62 -11.31
C PRO A 452 -21.74 51.16 -12.36
N HIS A 453 -20.87 50.33 -12.93
CA HIS A 453 -20.15 50.63 -14.16
C HIS A 453 -21.10 50.40 -15.34
N ALA A 454 -21.43 51.49 -16.05
CA ALA A 454 -22.11 51.45 -17.33
C ALA A 454 -21.20 50.85 -18.40
N VAL A 455 -21.58 49.71 -18.94
CA VAL A 455 -20.96 49.13 -20.14
C VAL A 455 -21.70 49.66 -21.35
N THR A 456 -21.10 50.59 -22.11
CA THR A 456 -21.58 51.05 -23.43
C THR A 456 -21.31 49.95 -24.45
N ALA A 457 -22.33 49.32 -24.95
CA ALA A 457 -22.27 48.40 -26.09
C ALA A 457 -22.07 49.20 -27.40
N THR A 458 -20.97 49.04 -28.08
CA THR A 458 -20.78 49.46 -29.45
C THR A 458 -21.30 48.43 -30.44
N LYS A 459 -22.17 48.84 -31.30
CA LYS A 459 -22.89 48.12 -32.36
C LYS A 459 -21.88 47.69 -33.44
N PRO A 460 -21.87 46.47 -34.00
CA PRO A 460 -21.05 46.11 -35.14
C PRO A 460 -21.62 46.66 -36.45
N THR A 461 -20.79 47.31 -37.22
CA THR A 461 -21.05 47.75 -38.59
C THR A 461 -20.89 46.58 -39.57
N HIS A 462 -21.91 46.43 -40.43
CA HIS A 462 -21.93 45.54 -41.59
C HIS A 462 -20.80 45.82 -42.56
N ALA A 463 -20.06 44.78 -42.97
CA ALA A 463 -19.26 44.79 -44.21
C ALA A 463 -19.81 43.76 -45.18
N THR A 464 -20.18 44.23 -46.35
CA THR A 464 -20.68 43.51 -47.50
C THR A 464 -19.62 42.67 -48.20
N PRO A 465 -19.96 41.55 -48.89
CA PRO A 465 -19.00 40.73 -49.59
C PRO A 465 -18.68 41.22 -51.01
N ARG A 466 -17.43 41.14 -51.43
CA ARG A 466 -17.03 41.22 -52.84
C ARG A 466 -16.60 39.81 -53.32
N LYS A 467 -17.24 39.40 -54.40
CA LYS A 467 -16.82 38.36 -55.38
C LYS A 467 -16.05 39.07 -56.52
N PRO A 468 -15.42 38.36 -57.40
CA PRO A 468 -15.10 36.94 -57.55
C PRO A 468 -13.67 36.54 -57.16
#